data_14ddd33444c5a4e72a92b97a79d4b589
#
_entry.id   14ddd33444c5a4e72a92b97a79d4b589
#
_cell.length_a   1.000
_cell.length_b   1.000
_cell.length_c   1.000
_cell.angle_alpha   90.00
_cell.angle_beta   90.00
_cell.angle_gamma   90.00
#
_symmetry.space_group_name_H-M   'P 1'
#
loop_
_entity.id
_entity.type
_entity.pdbx_description
1 polymer ?
#
loop_
_entity_poly.entity_id
_entity_poly.type
_entity_poly.pdbx_seq_one_letter_code
_entity_poly.pdbx_strand_id
1 'polypeptide(L)'
;MKNFKKVLALVLVLATLLGLATMASATEYKDADKIAADYDEAVKVLDLIETMQGYPNGEFRPTANITREEAAKLIAIFDNKDSDISTYYTSINPFADEKGRWGESYVGYGYRAGIIAGMNATTFAPTANVTGTQFLKMALVTLGYDQEAEGFVGSSWAVNVLALARKLDLIDGLADGWKPEADLTRQEAAQILLNTLKADTVEYAQEAKSANWKPTENKDGVWTFGGKLYLTVAGAVKTGEKLYKDFKLAKDVSEDAFMRPYTKWVYDKDDDKPVEVMDSPKATFTTKFNACELLVALGVKENDTKTKKVIAEYYINGALVSEDEITLQHTASKCKLKTDEYAKYGAQGTLTQVFKMKNDKDETVYRICSIDTWLGKLAKV
;
A
#
# COMPACT_ATOMS: atom_id res chain seq x y z
N MET A 1 25.48 -39.50 -10.31
CA MET A 1 24.31 -39.14 -9.53
C MET A 1 24.49 -37.89 -8.65
N LYS A 2 25.64 -37.66 -7.97
CA LYS A 2 25.89 -36.42 -7.19
C LYS A 2 25.89 -35.13 -8.03
N ASN A 3 26.39 -35.18 -9.25
CA ASN A 3 26.47 -34.02 -10.15
C ASN A 3 25.09 -33.66 -10.76
N PHE A 4 24.25 -34.67 -10.99
CA PHE A 4 22.90 -34.46 -11.53
C PHE A 4 21.98 -33.70 -10.54
N LYS A 5 22.11 -34.01 -9.24
CA LYS A 5 21.37 -33.27 -8.19
C LYS A 5 21.84 -31.82 -8.06
N LYS A 6 23.12 -31.54 -8.24
CA LYS A 6 23.67 -30.18 -8.23
C LYS A 6 23.25 -29.38 -9.48
N VAL A 7 23.20 -30.03 -10.65
CA VAL A 7 22.71 -29.41 -11.88
C VAL A 7 21.19 -29.14 -11.79
N LEU A 8 20.43 -30.08 -11.21
CA LEU A 8 18.99 -29.90 -11.01
C LEU A 8 18.68 -28.77 -10.00
N ALA A 9 19.46 -28.67 -8.91
CA ALA A 9 19.34 -27.55 -7.97
C ALA A 9 19.75 -26.22 -8.62
N LEU A 10 20.77 -26.19 -9.46
CA LEU A 10 21.21 -25.02 -10.21
C LEU A 10 20.17 -24.57 -11.24
N VAL A 11 19.53 -25.51 -11.93
CA VAL A 11 18.43 -25.21 -12.88
C VAL A 11 17.20 -24.69 -12.15
N LEU A 12 16.88 -25.23 -10.96
CA LEU A 12 15.79 -24.73 -10.13
C LEU A 12 16.07 -23.30 -9.61
N VAL A 13 17.30 -23.01 -9.17
CA VAL A 13 17.71 -21.68 -8.71
C VAL A 13 17.78 -20.69 -9.88
N LEU A 14 18.22 -21.12 -11.08
CA LEU A 14 18.15 -20.28 -12.28
C LEU A 14 16.70 -20.05 -12.74
N ALA A 15 15.84 -21.07 -12.63
CA ALA A 15 14.42 -20.93 -12.93
C ALA A 15 13.72 -20.01 -11.93
N THR A 16 14.13 -20.01 -10.65
CA THR A 16 13.57 -19.07 -9.65
C THR A 16 14.15 -17.66 -9.80
N LEU A 17 15.41 -17.48 -10.21
CA LEU A 17 15.98 -16.16 -10.52
C LEU A 17 15.46 -15.60 -11.86
N LEU A 18 15.15 -16.45 -12.84
CA LEU A 18 14.45 -16.08 -14.08
C LEU A 18 12.92 -16.08 -13.89
N GLY A 19 12.41 -16.89 -12.97
CA GLY A 19 11.00 -16.92 -12.59
C GLY A 19 10.56 -15.72 -11.74
N LEU A 20 11.49 -14.94 -11.18
CA LEU A 20 11.18 -13.60 -10.63
C LEU A 20 10.79 -12.60 -11.73
N ALA A 21 10.99 -12.93 -13.00
CA ALA A 21 10.56 -12.14 -14.14
C ALA A 21 9.27 -12.67 -14.81
N THR A 22 8.67 -13.76 -14.29
CA THR A 22 7.47 -14.35 -14.90
C THR A 22 6.39 -14.73 -13.89
N MET A 23 6.38 -14.09 -12.71
CA MET A 23 5.24 -14.23 -11.81
C MET A 23 4.12 -13.29 -12.24
N ALA A 24 3.17 -13.93 -12.85
CA ALA A 24 1.79 -13.57 -13.11
C ALA A 24 1.45 -12.07 -13.24
N SER A 25 1.42 -11.65 -14.45
CA SER A 25 0.36 -10.85 -15.09
C SER A 25 -0.41 -9.83 -14.26
N ALA A 26 0.25 -8.99 -13.50
CA ALA A 26 -0.06 -7.57 -13.57
C ALA A 26 0.41 -7.10 -14.97
N THR A 27 -0.33 -6.29 -15.64
CA THR A 27 0.06 -5.72 -16.93
C THR A 27 1.47 -5.14 -16.79
N GLU A 28 2.47 -5.71 -17.47
CA GLU A 28 3.82 -5.18 -17.41
C GLU A 28 3.85 -3.87 -18.17
N TYR A 29 3.80 -2.76 -17.46
CA TYR A 29 3.84 -1.45 -18.06
C TYR A 29 5.22 -1.16 -18.66
N LYS A 30 5.27 -0.51 -19.82
CA LYS A 30 6.53 -0.16 -20.50
C LYS A 30 7.45 0.74 -19.66
N ASP A 31 6.89 1.43 -18.69
CA ASP A 31 7.55 2.33 -17.75
C ASP A 31 7.46 1.82 -16.30
N ALA A 32 7.34 0.51 -16.11
CA ALA A 32 7.30 -0.11 -14.77
C ALA A 32 8.54 0.21 -13.94
N ASP A 33 9.70 0.39 -14.58
CA ASP A 33 10.95 0.80 -13.96
C ASP A 33 10.91 2.20 -13.32
N LYS A 34 9.92 3.03 -13.69
CA LYS A 34 9.69 4.37 -13.13
C LYS A 34 8.73 4.39 -11.95
N ILE A 35 8.03 3.28 -11.68
CA ILE A 35 7.20 3.15 -10.49
C ILE A 35 8.15 3.03 -9.30
N ALA A 36 8.02 3.95 -8.33
CA ALA A 36 8.84 3.85 -7.13
C ALA A 36 8.45 2.60 -6.32
N ALA A 37 9.45 1.92 -5.74
CA ALA A 37 9.25 0.63 -5.09
C ALA A 37 8.16 0.64 -4.00
N ASP A 38 8.01 1.76 -3.29
CA ASP A 38 6.99 1.92 -2.26
C ASP A 38 5.56 1.95 -2.80
N TYR A 39 5.37 2.21 -4.10
CA TYR A 39 4.06 2.26 -4.77
C TYR A 39 3.75 1.02 -5.63
N ASP A 40 4.68 0.05 -5.72
CA ASP A 40 4.53 -1.13 -6.57
C ASP A 40 3.31 -1.96 -6.19
N GLU A 41 3.10 -2.21 -4.89
CA GLU A 41 1.90 -2.91 -4.39
C GLU A 41 0.62 -2.19 -4.81
N ALA A 42 0.58 -0.87 -4.62
CA ALA A 42 -0.62 -0.08 -4.91
C ALA A 42 -0.99 -0.14 -6.39
N VAL A 43 0.00 0.05 -7.27
CA VAL A 43 -0.22 0.02 -8.72
C VAL A 43 -0.73 -1.36 -9.17
N LYS A 44 -0.09 -2.44 -8.71
CA LYS A 44 -0.46 -3.81 -9.07
C LYS A 44 -1.84 -4.20 -8.55
N VAL A 45 -2.17 -3.85 -7.32
CA VAL A 45 -3.47 -4.19 -6.73
C VAL A 45 -4.61 -3.43 -7.42
N LEU A 46 -4.42 -2.13 -7.71
CA LEU A 46 -5.46 -1.35 -8.38
C LEU A 46 -5.62 -1.71 -9.85
N ASP A 47 -4.57 -2.19 -10.52
CA ASP A 47 -4.68 -2.79 -11.86
C ASP A 47 -5.45 -4.12 -11.80
N LEU A 48 -5.14 -4.97 -10.82
CA LEU A 48 -5.81 -6.25 -10.60
C LEU A 48 -7.33 -6.12 -10.44
N ILE A 49 -7.79 -5.10 -9.69
CA ILE A 49 -9.22 -4.81 -9.50
C ILE A 49 -9.79 -3.85 -10.56
N GLU A 50 -9.04 -3.61 -11.64
CA GLU A 50 -9.43 -2.77 -12.79
C GLU A 50 -9.80 -1.31 -12.44
N THR A 51 -9.46 -0.85 -11.23
CA THR A 51 -9.74 0.53 -10.80
C THR A 51 -8.79 1.52 -11.45
N MET A 52 -7.50 1.18 -11.55
CA MET A 52 -6.48 2.07 -12.09
C MET A 52 -5.56 1.35 -13.06
N GLN A 53 -5.93 1.34 -14.32
CA GLN A 53 -5.18 0.74 -15.41
C GLN A 53 -4.26 1.74 -16.11
N GLY A 54 -3.32 1.23 -16.91
CA GLY A 54 -2.45 2.05 -17.75
C GLY A 54 -3.17 2.69 -18.94
N TYR A 55 -2.41 3.47 -19.69
CA TYR A 55 -2.88 4.10 -20.92
C TYR A 55 -2.82 3.12 -22.11
N PRO A 56 -3.55 3.39 -23.20
CA PRO A 56 -3.58 2.50 -24.39
C PRO A 56 -2.21 2.25 -25.05
N ASN A 57 -1.23 3.13 -24.79
CA ASN A 57 0.13 2.96 -25.26
C ASN A 57 0.98 1.98 -24.41
N GLY A 58 0.41 1.41 -23.34
CA GLY A 58 1.06 0.47 -22.43
C GLY A 58 1.92 1.12 -21.35
N GLU A 59 1.79 2.42 -21.11
CA GLU A 59 2.45 3.14 -20.01
C GLU A 59 1.49 3.32 -18.82
N PHE A 60 2.03 3.28 -17.59
CA PHE A 60 1.31 3.67 -16.37
C PHE A 60 1.44 5.17 -16.09
N ARG A 61 2.60 5.78 -16.40
CA ARG A 61 2.96 7.17 -16.13
C ARG A 61 2.93 7.53 -14.64
N PRO A 62 3.73 6.87 -13.80
CA PRO A 62 3.61 6.94 -12.34
C PRO A 62 3.77 8.37 -11.78
N THR A 63 4.61 9.18 -12.38
CA THR A 63 4.92 10.56 -11.94
C THR A 63 4.08 11.64 -12.62
N ALA A 64 3.18 11.27 -13.56
CA ALA A 64 2.27 12.23 -14.16
C ALA A 64 1.19 12.64 -13.15
N ASN A 65 0.85 13.93 -13.10
CA ASN A 65 -0.26 14.41 -12.29
C ASN A 65 -1.58 13.88 -12.84
N ILE A 66 -2.55 13.62 -11.97
CA ILE A 66 -3.91 13.27 -12.38
C ILE A 66 -4.79 14.50 -12.46
N THR A 67 -5.62 14.52 -13.49
CA THR A 67 -6.65 15.57 -13.64
C THR A 67 -7.86 15.26 -12.76
N ARG A 68 -8.70 16.26 -12.55
CA ARG A 68 -9.95 16.11 -11.80
C ARG A 68 -10.91 15.14 -12.48
N GLU A 69 -10.93 15.09 -13.82
CA GLU A 69 -11.73 14.13 -14.61
C GLU A 69 -11.20 12.69 -14.43
N GLU A 70 -9.87 12.49 -14.44
CA GLU A 70 -9.27 11.20 -14.14
C GLU A 70 -9.53 10.76 -12.69
N ALA A 71 -9.39 11.67 -11.73
CA ALA A 71 -9.72 11.38 -10.33
C ALA A 71 -11.20 11.00 -10.15
N ALA A 72 -12.11 11.66 -10.85
CA ALA A 72 -13.53 11.32 -10.84
C ALA A 72 -13.77 9.91 -11.36
N LYS A 73 -13.10 9.50 -12.45
CA LYS A 73 -13.16 8.13 -12.96
C LYS A 73 -12.66 7.13 -11.92
N LEU A 74 -11.47 7.35 -11.34
CA LEU A 74 -10.88 6.44 -10.36
C LEU A 74 -11.81 6.22 -9.18
N ILE A 75 -12.34 7.29 -8.60
CA ILE A 75 -13.24 7.23 -7.45
C ILE A 75 -14.58 6.60 -7.83
N ALA A 76 -15.14 6.91 -8.99
CA ALA A 76 -16.42 6.34 -9.41
C ALA A 76 -16.34 4.81 -9.60
N ILE A 77 -15.26 4.32 -10.23
CA ILE A 77 -15.02 2.87 -10.39
C ILE A 77 -14.78 2.23 -9.01
N PHE A 78 -13.98 2.87 -8.16
CA PHE A 78 -13.67 2.38 -6.82
C PHE A 78 -14.92 2.27 -5.94
N ASP A 79 -15.80 3.27 -5.97
CA ASP A 79 -17.05 3.28 -5.18
C ASP A 79 -18.10 2.32 -5.76
N ASN A 80 -18.31 2.35 -7.09
CA ASN A 80 -19.30 1.51 -7.77
C ASN A 80 -18.82 0.05 -7.94
N LYS A 81 -17.51 -0.20 -7.84
CA LYS A 81 -16.86 -1.53 -8.02
C LYS A 81 -17.11 -2.14 -9.40
N ASP A 82 -17.45 -1.32 -10.36
CA ASP A 82 -17.61 -1.64 -11.76
C ASP A 82 -17.07 -0.50 -12.62
N SER A 83 -16.38 -0.83 -13.70
CA SER A 83 -15.88 0.15 -14.67
C SER A 83 -16.99 0.67 -15.59
N ASP A 84 -18.11 -0.04 -15.69
CA ASP A 84 -19.25 0.35 -16.52
C ASP A 84 -20.21 1.29 -15.78
N ILE A 85 -19.81 2.55 -15.66
CA ILE A 85 -20.67 3.58 -15.09
C ILE A 85 -21.73 3.99 -16.11
N SER A 86 -23.00 3.72 -15.74
CA SER A 86 -24.14 4.00 -16.58
C SER A 86 -24.18 5.41 -17.17
N THR A 87 -24.46 5.54 -18.44
CA THR A 87 -24.66 6.82 -19.15
C THR A 87 -25.84 7.63 -18.60
N TYR A 88 -26.72 7.03 -17.78
CA TYR A 88 -27.73 7.75 -17.03
C TYR A 88 -27.15 8.93 -16.26
N TYR A 89 -25.95 8.79 -15.72
CA TYR A 89 -25.30 9.82 -14.90
C TYR A 89 -24.90 11.08 -15.69
N THR A 90 -24.83 11.02 -17.01
CA THR A 90 -24.64 12.23 -17.83
C THR A 90 -25.82 13.19 -17.73
N SER A 91 -27.03 12.66 -17.55
CA SER A 91 -28.25 13.46 -17.44
C SER A 91 -28.36 14.28 -16.14
N ILE A 92 -27.63 13.88 -15.11
CA ILE A 92 -27.64 14.54 -13.79
C ILE A 92 -26.38 15.34 -13.51
N ASN A 93 -25.41 15.32 -14.43
CA ASN A 93 -24.19 16.11 -14.32
C ASN A 93 -24.51 17.62 -14.53
N PRO A 94 -24.29 18.48 -13.50
CA PRO A 94 -24.66 19.90 -13.61
C PRO A 94 -23.58 20.75 -14.31
N PHE A 95 -22.40 20.18 -14.59
CA PHE A 95 -21.23 20.93 -15.02
C PHE A 95 -21.19 21.12 -16.53
N ALA A 96 -21.28 22.38 -16.94
CA ALA A 96 -21.35 22.71 -18.38
C ALA A 96 -20.05 22.39 -19.14
N ASP A 97 -18.91 22.52 -18.47
CA ASP A 97 -17.57 22.28 -19.00
C ASP A 97 -17.20 20.78 -19.09
N GLU A 98 -18.06 19.90 -18.56
CA GLU A 98 -17.89 18.45 -18.64
C GLU A 98 -18.74 17.82 -19.75
N LYS A 99 -19.69 18.55 -20.36
CA LYS A 99 -20.59 18.03 -21.37
C LYS A 99 -19.88 17.50 -22.60
N GLY A 100 -20.21 16.26 -22.98
CA GLY A 100 -19.64 15.59 -24.14
C GLY A 100 -18.19 15.13 -23.96
N ARG A 101 -17.65 15.24 -22.75
CA ARG A 101 -16.33 14.72 -22.43
C ARG A 101 -16.43 13.22 -22.03
N TRP A 102 -15.29 12.54 -22.11
CA TRP A 102 -15.22 11.11 -21.81
C TRP A 102 -15.54 10.80 -20.33
N GLY A 103 -15.28 11.73 -19.42
CA GLY A 103 -15.50 11.59 -17.98
C GLY A 103 -16.90 11.96 -17.52
N GLU A 104 -17.78 12.45 -18.39
CA GLU A 104 -19.08 13.03 -18.02
C GLU A 104 -19.94 12.12 -17.13
N SER A 105 -19.99 10.80 -17.42
CA SER A 105 -20.74 9.83 -16.60
C SER A 105 -20.09 9.61 -15.23
N TYR A 106 -18.77 9.54 -15.15
CA TYR A 106 -18.04 9.35 -13.89
C TYR A 106 -18.19 10.57 -12.97
N VAL A 107 -18.10 11.78 -13.53
CA VAL A 107 -18.31 13.02 -12.79
C VAL A 107 -19.78 13.11 -12.34
N GLY A 108 -20.75 12.75 -13.20
CA GLY A 108 -22.15 12.69 -12.82
C GLY A 108 -22.45 11.70 -11.72
N TYR A 109 -21.83 10.51 -11.76
CA TYR A 109 -21.90 9.51 -10.69
C TYR A 109 -21.41 10.09 -9.36
N GLY A 110 -20.16 10.57 -9.35
CA GLY A 110 -19.54 11.09 -8.13
C GLY A 110 -20.26 12.31 -7.56
N TYR A 111 -20.84 13.17 -8.43
CA TYR A 111 -21.70 14.27 -8.01
C TYR A 111 -22.99 13.76 -7.33
N ARG A 112 -23.64 12.77 -7.93
CA ARG A 112 -24.86 12.14 -7.37
C ARG A 112 -24.59 11.45 -6.04
N ALA A 113 -23.45 10.77 -5.92
CA ALA A 113 -23.02 10.11 -4.68
C ALA A 113 -22.53 11.10 -3.59
N GLY A 114 -22.43 12.39 -3.92
CA GLY A 114 -21.92 13.39 -3.00
C GLY A 114 -20.40 13.38 -2.79
N ILE A 115 -19.66 12.55 -3.55
CA ILE A 115 -18.21 12.40 -3.41
C ILE A 115 -17.47 13.56 -4.09
N ILE A 116 -18.02 14.04 -5.22
CA ILE A 116 -17.41 15.08 -6.06
C ILE A 116 -18.21 16.36 -5.95
N ALA A 117 -17.48 17.48 -5.87
CA ALA A 117 -18.02 18.82 -5.99
C ALA A 117 -17.35 19.58 -7.13
N GLY A 118 -18.07 20.50 -7.78
CA GLY A 118 -17.51 21.44 -8.73
C GLY A 118 -16.70 22.55 -8.07
N MET A 119 -16.00 23.32 -8.90
CA MET A 119 -15.39 24.60 -8.48
C MET A 119 -16.49 25.62 -8.13
N ASN A 120 -17.64 25.48 -8.79
CA ASN A 120 -18.89 26.19 -8.51
C ASN A 120 -20.07 25.34 -9.03
N ALA A 121 -21.27 25.88 -9.02
CA ALA A 121 -22.50 25.15 -9.38
C ALA A 121 -22.51 24.58 -10.82
N THR A 122 -21.74 25.14 -11.75
CA THR A 122 -21.79 24.81 -13.18
C THR A 122 -20.43 24.47 -13.80
N THR A 123 -19.34 24.58 -13.03
CA THR A 123 -17.97 24.37 -13.50
C THR A 123 -17.28 23.29 -12.69
N PHE A 124 -16.79 22.25 -13.35
CA PHE A 124 -16.01 21.16 -12.75
C PHE A 124 -14.50 21.37 -12.86
N ALA A 125 -14.04 22.01 -13.95
CA ALA A 125 -12.64 22.14 -14.33
C ALA A 125 -11.95 20.76 -14.60
N PRO A 126 -12.43 19.96 -15.56
CA PRO A 126 -12.01 18.57 -15.77
C PRO A 126 -10.52 18.39 -16.02
N THR A 127 -9.87 19.32 -16.72
CA THR A 127 -8.45 19.26 -17.10
C THR A 127 -7.50 19.86 -16.05
N ALA A 128 -8.03 20.47 -15.00
CA ALA A 128 -7.21 20.95 -13.89
C ALA A 128 -6.70 19.75 -13.07
N ASN A 129 -5.49 19.85 -12.55
CA ASN A 129 -4.97 18.82 -11.65
C ASN A 129 -5.74 18.78 -10.32
N VAL A 130 -5.78 17.61 -9.71
CA VAL A 130 -6.32 17.43 -8.35
C VAL A 130 -5.17 17.45 -7.35
N THR A 131 -5.39 18.08 -6.19
CA THR A 131 -4.42 18.02 -5.10
C THR A 131 -4.62 16.79 -4.22
N GLY A 132 -3.57 16.40 -3.47
CA GLY A 132 -3.66 15.28 -2.53
C GLY A 132 -4.79 15.44 -1.52
N THR A 133 -4.99 16.65 -0.96
CA THR A 133 -6.10 16.91 -0.01
C THR A 133 -7.48 16.77 -0.67
N GLN A 134 -7.63 17.20 -1.93
CA GLN A 134 -8.89 17.03 -2.66
C GLN A 134 -9.20 15.55 -2.90
N PHE A 135 -8.20 14.77 -3.29
CA PHE A 135 -8.37 13.35 -3.51
C PHE A 135 -8.64 12.57 -2.21
N LEU A 136 -7.97 12.92 -1.10
CA LEU A 136 -8.25 12.37 0.22
C LEU A 136 -9.67 12.66 0.69
N LYS A 137 -10.21 13.87 0.39
CA LYS A 137 -11.62 14.16 0.66
C LYS A 137 -12.54 13.20 -0.09
N MET A 138 -12.29 12.95 -1.38
CA MET A 138 -13.08 12.00 -2.16
C MET A 138 -13.00 10.60 -1.54
N ALA A 139 -11.80 10.12 -1.19
CA ALA A 139 -11.60 8.82 -0.56
C ALA A 139 -12.35 8.67 0.78
N LEU A 140 -12.30 9.68 1.65
CA LEU A 140 -13.01 9.67 2.93
C LEU A 140 -14.54 9.62 2.76
N VAL A 141 -15.08 10.36 1.79
CA VAL A 141 -16.51 10.32 1.50
C VAL A 141 -16.93 8.96 0.92
N THR A 142 -16.11 8.36 0.08
CA THR A 142 -16.30 6.98 -0.42
C THR A 142 -16.30 5.95 0.72
N LEU A 143 -15.49 6.14 1.76
CA LEU A 143 -15.55 5.32 2.97
C LEU A 143 -16.83 5.51 3.80
N GLY A 144 -17.67 6.51 3.49
CA GLY A 144 -18.93 6.79 4.17
C GLY A 144 -18.88 7.91 5.22
N TYR A 145 -17.76 8.65 5.31
CA TYR A 145 -17.68 9.78 6.22
C TYR A 145 -18.51 10.97 5.71
N ASP A 146 -19.40 11.47 6.56
CA ASP A 146 -20.31 12.58 6.24
C ASP A 146 -19.58 13.92 6.20
N GLN A 147 -19.69 14.65 5.09
CA GLN A 147 -18.93 15.89 4.85
C GLN A 147 -19.28 17.01 5.82
N GLU A 148 -20.56 17.15 6.17
CA GLU A 148 -21.01 18.19 7.09
C GLU A 148 -20.60 17.86 8.53
N ALA A 149 -20.81 16.59 8.93
CA ALA A 149 -20.42 16.11 10.23
C ALA A 149 -18.92 16.22 10.47
N GLU A 150 -18.08 15.87 9.45
CA GLU A 150 -16.62 15.96 9.56
C GLU A 150 -16.07 17.36 9.29
N GLY A 151 -16.92 18.29 8.87
CA GLY A 151 -16.47 19.63 8.52
C GLY A 151 -15.56 19.65 7.29
N PHE A 152 -15.83 18.79 6.31
CA PHE A 152 -15.14 18.79 5.01
C PHE A 152 -15.66 19.90 4.09
N VAL A 153 -16.38 20.85 4.66
CA VAL A 153 -16.92 22.05 4.05
C VAL A 153 -16.45 23.30 4.78
N GLY A 154 -16.59 24.49 4.16
CA GLY A 154 -16.15 25.75 4.75
C GLY A 154 -14.62 25.93 4.77
N SER A 155 -14.12 26.89 5.55
CA SER A 155 -12.72 27.33 5.51
C SER A 155 -11.71 26.32 6.08
N SER A 156 -12.14 25.43 6.97
CA SER A 156 -11.27 24.45 7.66
C SER A 156 -11.28 23.06 7.01
N TRP A 157 -11.97 22.90 5.88
CA TRP A 157 -12.18 21.59 5.27
C TRP A 157 -10.89 20.79 5.06
N ALA A 158 -9.84 21.45 4.56
CA ALA A 158 -8.56 20.78 4.26
C ALA A 158 -7.86 20.25 5.50
N VAL A 159 -7.90 21.00 6.60
CA VAL A 159 -7.32 20.59 7.88
C VAL A 159 -8.06 19.39 8.44
N ASN A 160 -9.39 19.40 8.37
CA ASN A 160 -10.23 18.31 8.87
C ASN A 160 -10.05 17.03 8.03
N VAL A 161 -9.98 17.14 6.71
CA VAL A 161 -9.66 16.03 5.80
C VAL A 161 -8.32 15.41 6.17
N LEU A 162 -7.27 16.22 6.30
CA LEU A 162 -5.93 15.71 6.61
C LEU A 162 -5.84 15.08 8.00
N ALA A 163 -6.54 15.64 8.98
CA ALA A 163 -6.57 15.09 10.33
C ALA A 163 -7.20 13.69 10.35
N LEU A 164 -8.33 13.51 9.66
CA LEU A 164 -8.99 12.21 9.59
C LEU A 164 -8.22 11.22 8.69
N ALA A 165 -7.70 11.66 7.54
CA ALA A 165 -6.90 10.82 6.66
C ALA A 165 -5.66 10.23 7.36
N ARG A 166 -4.95 11.04 8.17
CA ARG A 166 -3.84 10.56 9.00
C ARG A 166 -4.26 9.54 10.04
N LYS A 167 -5.41 9.77 10.68
CA LYS A 167 -5.93 8.87 11.70
C LYS A 167 -6.32 7.50 11.14
N LEU A 168 -6.74 7.46 9.89
CA LEU A 168 -7.14 6.24 9.17
C LEU A 168 -6.00 5.66 8.31
N ASP A 169 -4.78 6.14 8.50
CA ASP A 169 -3.58 5.70 7.77
C ASP A 169 -3.70 5.80 6.24
N LEU A 170 -4.58 6.70 5.72
CA LEU A 170 -4.77 6.86 4.27
C LEU A 170 -3.57 7.47 3.55
N ILE A 171 -2.63 8.05 4.29
CA ILE A 171 -1.40 8.63 3.73
C ILE A 171 -0.15 7.77 3.97
N ASP A 172 -0.30 6.59 4.57
CA ASP A 172 0.81 5.69 4.80
C ASP A 172 1.45 5.23 3.49
N GLY A 173 2.79 5.12 3.49
CA GLY A 173 3.55 4.74 2.30
C GLY A 173 3.75 5.85 1.28
N LEU A 174 3.18 7.04 1.49
CA LEU A 174 3.57 8.23 0.71
C LEU A 174 4.98 8.69 1.10
N ALA A 175 5.69 9.29 0.14
CA ALA A 175 7.08 9.70 0.32
C ALA A 175 7.27 10.66 1.50
N ASP A 176 8.41 10.57 2.19
CA ASP A 176 8.78 11.53 3.23
C ASP A 176 8.77 12.96 2.68
N GLY A 177 8.02 13.83 3.36
CA GLY A 177 7.84 15.23 2.94
C GLY A 177 6.79 15.44 1.84
N TRP A 178 5.95 14.44 1.56
CA TRP A 178 4.79 14.60 0.68
C TRP A 178 3.94 15.80 1.08
N LYS A 179 3.49 16.56 0.07
CA LYS A 179 2.73 17.80 0.26
C LYS A 179 1.29 17.62 -0.19
N PRO A 180 0.33 17.57 0.73
CA PRO A 180 -1.07 17.32 0.40
C PRO A 180 -1.72 18.41 -0.45
N GLU A 181 -1.17 19.62 -0.45
CA GLU A 181 -1.63 20.76 -1.27
C GLU A 181 -1.04 20.77 -2.69
N ALA A 182 -0.03 19.94 -2.98
CA ALA A 182 0.53 19.82 -4.30
C ALA A 182 -0.37 18.96 -5.22
N ASP A 183 -0.13 19.10 -6.52
CA ASP A 183 -0.75 18.26 -7.55
C ASP A 183 -0.38 16.79 -7.29
N LEU A 184 -1.38 15.92 -7.30
CA LEU A 184 -1.24 14.50 -6.99
C LEU A 184 -0.77 13.72 -8.22
N THR A 185 0.26 12.91 -8.05
CA THR A 185 0.73 12.00 -9.10
C THR A 185 -0.10 10.71 -9.14
N ARG A 186 -0.03 9.98 -10.26
CA ARG A 186 -0.76 8.73 -10.45
C ARG A 186 -0.36 7.64 -9.45
N GLN A 187 0.94 7.48 -9.16
CA GLN A 187 1.39 6.50 -8.16
C GLN A 187 0.98 6.87 -6.72
N GLU A 188 0.96 8.15 -6.38
CA GLU A 188 0.45 8.61 -5.08
C GLU A 188 -1.06 8.41 -4.95
N ALA A 189 -1.81 8.66 -6.03
CA ALA A 189 -3.24 8.35 -6.07
C ALA A 189 -3.51 6.85 -5.90
N ALA A 190 -2.69 5.99 -6.53
CA ALA A 190 -2.76 4.55 -6.34
C ALA A 190 -2.52 4.17 -4.86
N GLN A 191 -1.53 4.76 -4.21
CA GLN A 191 -1.25 4.49 -2.79
C GLN A 191 -2.41 4.90 -1.88
N ILE A 192 -2.98 6.09 -2.10
CA ILE A 192 -4.14 6.54 -1.33
C ILE A 192 -5.33 5.59 -1.51
N LEU A 193 -5.61 5.14 -2.75
CA LEU A 193 -6.69 4.19 -3.00
C LEU A 193 -6.42 2.81 -2.38
N LEU A 194 -5.18 2.31 -2.41
CA LEU A 194 -4.83 1.07 -1.71
C LEU A 194 -5.05 1.20 -0.20
N ASN A 195 -4.68 2.33 0.40
CA ASN A 195 -4.92 2.57 1.81
C ASN A 195 -6.43 2.69 2.11
N THR A 196 -7.18 3.35 1.22
CA THR A 196 -8.65 3.41 1.30
C THR A 196 -9.27 2.02 1.23
N LEU A 197 -8.76 1.15 0.36
CA LEU A 197 -9.16 -0.25 0.26
C LEU A 197 -8.91 -1.03 1.56
N LYS A 198 -7.86 -0.67 2.29
CA LYS A 198 -7.47 -1.28 3.58
C LYS A 198 -8.21 -0.68 4.79
N ALA A 199 -8.99 0.37 4.62
CA ALA A 199 -9.73 1.03 5.69
C ALA A 199 -11.14 0.45 5.87
N ASP A 200 -11.72 0.61 7.07
CA ASP A 200 -13.11 0.28 7.32
C ASP A 200 -14.05 1.24 6.60
N THR A 201 -15.12 0.73 6.02
CA THR A 201 -16.24 1.55 5.52
C THR A 201 -17.26 1.78 6.62
N VAL A 202 -17.82 2.97 6.66
CA VAL A 202 -18.70 3.41 7.74
C VAL A 202 -19.96 4.05 7.20
N GLU A 203 -21.02 4.08 8.03
CA GLU A 203 -22.25 4.84 7.79
C GLU A 203 -22.46 5.81 8.94
N TYR A 204 -22.79 7.06 8.62
CA TYR A 204 -23.08 8.10 9.61
C TYR A 204 -24.48 7.94 10.19
N ALA A 205 -24.57 7.62 11.49
CA ALA A 205 -25.82 7.48 12.20
C ALA A 205 -26.18 8.82 12.89
N GLN A 206 -27.18 9.55 12.37
CA GLN A 206 -27.59 10.85 12.90
C GLN A 206 -28.27 10.80 14.30
N GLU A 207 -28.69 9.62 14.76
CA GLU A 207 -29.52 9.50 15.98
C GLU A 207 -28.75 9.65 17.29
N ALA A 208 -27.43 9.72 17.28
CA ALA A 208 -26.61 9.89 18.49
C ALA A 208 -26.57 11.36 18.98
N LYS A 209 -27.69 12.05 19.02
CA LYS A 209 -27.79 13.47 19.51
C LYS A 209 -27.88 13.61 21.02
N SER A 210 -27.55 12.60 21.82
CA SER A 210 -27.57 12.76 23.28
C SER A 210 -26.22 13.29 23.75
N ALA A 211 -26.21 14.47 24.34
CA ALA A 211 -25.04 15.16 24.89
C ALA A 211 -24.26 14.37 26.00
N ASN A 212 -24.79 13.25 26.43
CA ASN A 212 -24.25 12.42 27.52
C ASN A 212 -23.71 11.04 27.04
N TRP A 213 -23.65 10.81 25.74
CA TRP A 213 -23.20 9.54 25.23
C TRP A 213 -21.66 9.45 25.27
N LYS A 214 -21.14 8.54 26.09
CA LYS A 214 -19.71 8.22 26.11
C LYS A 214 -19.48 7.02 25.18
N PRO A 215 -18.44 7.06 24.34
CA PRO A 215 -18.11 5.88 23.54
C PRO A 215 -17.77 4.74 24.49
N THR A 216 -18.57 3.73 24.52
CA THR A 216 -18.17 2.43 25.07
C THR A 216 -17.39 1.71 24.01
N GLU A 217 -16.25 1.15 24.39
CA GLU A 217 -15.43 0.27 23.55
C GLU A 217 -16.34 -0.80 22.95
N ASN A 218 -16.49 -0.79 21.62
CA ASN A 218 -17.65 -1.37 21.05
C ASN A 218 -17.46 -2.81 20.61
N LYS A 219 -18.26 -3.70 21.15
CA LYS A 219 -18.41 -5.09 20.70
C LYS A 219 -19.18 -5.20 19.37
N ASP A 220 -19.76 -4.11 18.87
CA ASP A 220 -20.69 -4.09 17.72
C ASP A 220 -20.24 -3.19 16.56
N GLY A 221 -18.96 -2.77 16.52
CA GLY A 221 -18.41 -1.98 15.41
C GLY A 221 -18.86 -0.52 15.35
N VAL A 222 -19.29 0.10 16.47
CA VAL A 222 -19.69 1.52 16.54
C VAL A 222 -18.53 2.40 16.96
N TRP A 223 -18.16 3.41 16.18
CA TRP A 223 -17.10 4.37 16.47
C TRP A 223 -17.67 5.76 16.70
N THR A 224 -17.18 6.47 17.73
CA THR A 224 -17.50 7.87 17.93
C THR A 224 -16.28 8.75 17.75
N PHE A 225 -16.44 9.79 16.94
CA PHE A 225 -15.43 10.81 16.72
C PHE A 225 -15.99 12.16 17.11
N GLY A 226 -15.54 12.73 18.21
CA GLY A 226 -15.96 14.07 18.62
C GLY A 226 -17.49 14.24 18.80
N GLY A 227 -18.18 13.19 19.27
CA GLY A 227 -19.64 13.18 19.41
C GLY A 227 -20.42 12.72 18.17
N LYS A 228 -19.74 12.31 17.13
CA LYS A 228 -20.31 11.74 15.90
C LYS A 228 -20.35 10.23 16.02
N LEU A 229 -21.42 9.62 15.54
CA LEU A 229 -21.59 8.18 15.54
C LEU A 229 -21.47 7.61 14.13
N TYR A 230 -20.53 6.71 13.95
CA TYR A 230 -20.39 5.91 12.74
C TYR A 230 -20.56 4.43 13.05
N LEU A 231 -21.30 3.75 12.19
CA LEU A 231 -21.44 2.29 12.21
C LEU A 231 -20.47 1.71 11.18
N THR A 232 -19.67 0.73 11.57
CA THR A 232 -18.84 0.00 10.60
C THR A 232 -19.74 -0.88 9.74
N VAL A 233 -19.67 -0.65 8.43
CA VAL A 233 -20.47 -1.39 7.43
C VAL A 233 -19.69 -2.58 6.90
N ALA A 234 -18.39 -2.37 6.62
CA ALA A 234 -17.47 -3.43 6.22
C ALA A 234 -16.10 -3.20 6.86
N GLY A 235 -15.48 -4.29 7.31
CA GLY A 235 -14.20 -4.23 8.00
C GLY A 235 -13.02 -4.07 7.05
N ALA A 236 -11.91 -3.58 7.60
CA ALA A 236 -10.62 -3.57 6.95
C ALA A 236 -10.15 -4.97 6.56
N VAL A 237 -9.24 -5.02 5.61
CA VAL A 237 -8.64 -6.28 5.15
C VAL A 237 -7.88 -6.94 6.24
N LYS A 238 -8.25 -8.16 6.53
CA LYS A 238 -7.41 -9.07 7.31
C LYS A 238 -6.81 -10.14 6.40
N THR A 239 -5.68 -10.69 6.83
CA THR A 239 -5.05 -11.81 6.12
C THR A 239 -6.04 -12.96 5.94
N GLY A 240 -6.13 -13.50 4.72
CA GLY A 240 -7.01 -14.61 4.38
C GLY A 240 -8.49 -14.27 4.24
N GLU A 241 -8.92 -13.04 4.52
CA GLU A 241 -10.31 -12.61 4.33
C GLU A 241 -10.50 -11.92 2.97
N LYS A 242 -11.66 -12.18 2.35
CA LYS A 242 -12.08 -11.44 1.15
C LYS A 242 -12.45 -10.02 1.54
N LEU A 243 -11.70 -9.09 0.99
CA LEU A 243 -11.96 -7.68 1.11
C LEU A 243 -13.13 -7.28 0.26
N TYR A 244 -13.99 -6.46 0.83
CA TYR A 244 -15.16 -6.00 0.11
C TYR A 244 -15.80 -7.15 -0.65
N LYS A 245 -16.88 -7.74 -0.12
CA LYS A 245 -17.62 -8.83 -0.81
C LYS A 245 -17.81 -8.56 -2.30
N ASP A 246 -17.87 -7.27 -2.66
CA ASP A 246 -18.13 -6.80 -4.00
C ASP A 246 -16.86 -6.77 -4.89
N PHE A 247 -15.67 -6.51 -4.34
CA PHE A 247 -14.41 -6.67 -5.08
C PHE A 247 -13.90 -8.11 -5.10
N LYS A 248 -14.41 -8.96 -4.18
CA LYS A 248 -13.95 -10.35 -4.04
C LYS A 248 -12.42 -10.48 -3.99
N LEU A 249 -11.77 -9.52 -3.39
CA LEU A 249 -10.33 -9.44 -3.23
C LEU A 249 -9.92 -10.08 -1.92
N ALA A 250 -8.89 -10.90 -1.93
CA ALA A 250 -8.29 -11.51 -0.76
C ALA A 250 -6.80 -11.16 -0.68
N LYS A 251 -6.33 -10.97 0.54
CA LYS A 251 -4.92 -10.74 0.83
C LYS A 251 -4.38 -11.89 1.67
N ASP A 252 -3.19 -12.37 1.33
CA ASP A 252 -2.47 -13.36 2.11
C ASP A 252 -0.99 -12.98 2.22
N VAL A 253 -0.36 -13.33 3.32
CA VAL A 253 1.08 -13.10 3.52
C VAL A 253 1.78 -14.44 3.39
N SER A 254 2.81 -14.49 2.58
CA SER A 254 3.58 -15.70 2.32
C SER A 254 5.07 -15.39 2.27
N GLU A 255 5.87 -16.38 1.98
CA GLU A 255 7.33 -16.30 1.94
C GLU A 255 7.85 -17.01 0.70
N ASP A 256 8.86 -16.42 0.07
CA ASP A 256 9.54 -17.04 -1.06
C ASP A 256 10.54 -18.14 -0.62
N ALA A 257 11.20 -18.77 -1.59
CA ALA A 257 12.20 -19.81 -1.30
C ALA A 257 13.38 -19.33 -0.43
N PHE A 258 13.56 -18.04 -0.26
CA PHE A 258 14.59 -17.42 0.57
C PHE A 258 14.02 -16.85 1.88
N MET A 259 12.76 -17.16 2.18
CA MET A 259 12.02 -16.70 3.36
C MET A 259 11.81 -15.18 3.39
N ARG A 260 11.89 -14.53 2.22
CA ARG A 260 11.53 -13.12 2.10
C ARG A 260 10.02 -12.99 2.08
N PRO A 261 9.43 -12.10 2.89
CA PRO A 261 7.99 -11.94 2.93
C PRO A 261 7.48 -11.30 1.63
N TYR A 262 6.33 -11.76 1.19
CA TYR A 262 5.57 -11.13 0.13
C TYR A 262 4.08 -11.18 0.43
N THR A 263 3.36 -10.23 -0.13
CA THR A 263 1.90 -10.20 -0.07
C THR A 263 1.34 -10.76 -1.37
N LYS A 264 0.43 -11.72 -1.24
CA LYS A 264 -0.31 -12.30 -2.34
C LYS A 264 -1.73 -11.75 -2.34
N TRP A 265 -2.10 -11.10 -3.45
CA TRP A 265 -3.44 -10.61 -3.67
C TRP A 265 -4.16 -11.49 -4.69
N VAL A 266 -5.38 -11.90 -4.39
CA VAL A 266 -6.20 -12.76 -5.25
C VAL A 266 -7.53 -12.08 -5.50
N TYR A 267 -7.90 -11.94 -6.77
CA TYR A 267 -9.14 -11.36 -7.21
C TYR A 267 -10.03 -12.46 -7.83
N ASP A 268 -11.27 -12.57 -7.38
CA ASP A 268 -12.16 -13.71 -7.66
C ASP A 268 -12.61 -13.84 -9.14
N LYS A 269 -12.41 -12.79 -9.96
CA LYS A 269 -12.70 -12.87 -11.41
C LYS A 269 -11.69 -13.77 -12.15
N ASP A 270 -10.48 -13.90 -11.60
CA ASP A 270 -9.41 -14.71 -12.16
C ASP A 270 -8.68 -15.44 -11.03
N ASP A 271 -9.30 -16.50 -10.49
CA ASP A 271 -8.69 -17.33 -9.41
C ASP A 271 -7.29 -17.87 -9.78
N ASP A 272 -6.95 -17.88 -11.08
CA ASP A 272 -5.70 -18.42 -11.60
C ASP A 272 -4.56 -17.40 -11.71
N LYS A 273 -4.77 -16.11 -11.40
CA LYS A 273 -3.75 -15.06 -11.56
C LYS A 273 -3.58 -14.19 -10.31
N PRO A 274 -2.99 -14.73 -9.24
CA PRO A 274 -2.66 -13.90 -8.08
C PRO A 274 -1.61 -12.85 -8.44
N VAL A 275 -1.71 -11.68 -7.82
CA VAL A 275 -0.63 -10.70 -7.82
C VAL A 275 0.21 -10.91 -6.58
N GLU A 276 1.50 -11.14 -6.76
CA GLU A 276 2.47 -11.28 -5.69
C GLU A 276 3.35 -10.03 -5.64
N VAL A 277 3.40 -9.42 -4.47
CA VAL A 277 4.18 -8.20 -4.25
C VAL A 277 5.18 -8.48 -3.15
N MET A 278 6.47 -8.45 -3.49
CA MET A 278 7.54 -8.58 -2.48
C MET A 278 7.46 -7.40 -1.53
N ASP A 279 7.52 -7.69 -0.23
CA ASP A 279 7.58 -6.64 0.77
C ASP A 279 8.87 -5.82 0.59
N SER A 280 8.75 -4.50 0.75
CA SER A 280 9.90 -3.62 0.67
C SER A 280 10.82 -3.84 1.88
N PRO A 281 12.10 -4.21 1.68
CA PRO A 281 13.02 -4.38 2.78
C PRO A 281 13.33 -3.01 3.44
N LYS A 282 13.47 -2.99 4.76
CA LYS A 282 13.91 -1.81 5.52
C LYS A 282 15.36 -1.44 5.20
N ALA A 283 16.15 -2.42 4.80
CA ALA A 283 17.50 -2.21 4.29
C ALA A 283 17.90 -3.33 3.34
N THR A 284 18.78 -2.99 2.40
CA THR A 284 19.40 -3.94 1.48
C THR A 284 20.90 -3.72 1.47
N PHE A 285 21.66 -4.79 1.70
CA PHE A 285 23.11 -4.78 1.67
C PHE A 285 23.60 -5.69 0.54
N THR A 286 24.44 -5.16 -0.34
CA THR A 286 25.09 -5.89 -1.42
C THR A 286 26.58 -6.12 -1.17
N THR A 287 27.09 -5.56 -0.07
CA THR A 287 28.46 -5.68 0.39
C THR A 287 28.47 -6.05 1.87
N LYS A 288 29.65 -6.37 2.39
CA LYS A 288 29.81 -6.61 3.81
C LYS A 288 29.36 -5.39 4.62
N PHE A 289 28.48 -5.62 5.57
CA PHE A 289 27.99 -4.61 6.52
C PHE A 289 28.46 -4.94 7.94
N ASN A 290 28.42 -3.95 8.82
CA ASN A 290 28.77 -4.08 10.23
C ASN A 290 27.52 -4.00 11.12
N ALA A 291 27.69 -4.30 12.41
CA ALA A 291 26.61 -4.29 13.37
C ALA A 291 25.92 -2.91 13.50
N CYS A 292 26.66 -1.81 13.32
CA CYS A 292 26.08 -0.46 13.38
C CYS A 292 25.17 -0.18 12.20
N GLU A 293 25.60 -0.54 11.00
CA GLU A 293 24.76 -0.39 9.78
C GLU A 293 23.49 -1.21 9.88
N LEU A 294 23.58 -2.43 10.43
CA LEU A 294 22.39 -3.25 10.66
C LEU A 294 21.47 -2.61 11.71
N LEU A 295 21.99 -2.08 12.83
CA LEU A 295 21.17 -1.41 13.83
C LEU A 295 20.43 -0.19 13.26
N VAL A 296 21.11 0.63 12.45
CA VAL A 296 20.45 1.75 11.74
C VAL A 296 19.35 1.26 10.83
N ALA A 297 19.58 0.18 10.09
CA ALA A 297 18.57 -0.46 9.25
C ALA A 297 17.36 -0.98 10.04
N LEU A 298 17.58 -1.42 11.28
CA LEU A 298 16.51 -1.82 12.22
C LEU A 298 15.82 -0.60 12.88
N GLY A 299 16.13 0.63 12.45
CA GLY A 299 15.51 1.86 12.93
C GLY A 299 16.03 2.34 14.28
N VAL A 300 17.20 1.91 14.71
CA VAL A 300 17.87 2.40 15.91
C VAL A 300 18.65 3.66 15.56
N LYS A 301 18.29 4.78 16.20
CA LYS A 301 19.01 6.04 15.98
C LYS A 301 20.42 5.97 16.52
N GLU A 302 21.35 6.62 15.84
CA GLU A 302 22.71 6.80 16.36
C GLU A 302 22.67 7.49 17.73
N ASN A 303 23.46 6.95 18.67
CA ASN A 303 23.53 7.41 20.07
C ASN A 303 22.22 7.27 20.86
N ASP A 304 21.30 6.38 20.44
CA ASP A 304 20.14 6.04 21.26
C ASP A 304 20.58 5.13 22.42
N THR A 305 20.50 5.67 23.63
CA THR A 305 20.83 4.94 24.85
C THR A 305 19.69 4.05 25.35
N LYS A 306 18.50 4.14 24.72
CA LYS A 306 17.35 3.30 25.08
C LYS A 306 17.57 1.89 24.58
N THR A 307 17.47 0.95 25.50
CA THR A 307 17.53 -0.47 25.19
C THR A 307 16.16 -0.93 24.70
N LYS A 308 16.09 -1.42 23.47
CA LYS A 308 14.90 -2.03 22.89
C LYS A 308 15.21 -3.49 22.60
N LYS A 309 14.32 -4.38 23.04
CA LYS A 309 14.38 -5.79 22.70
C LYS A 309 13.48 -6.07 21.50
N VAL A 310 13.96 -6.85 20.57
CA VAL A 310 13.24 -7.28 19.38
C VAL A 310 13.59 -8.74 19.07
N ILE A 311 12.68 -9.45 18.42
CA ILE A 311 12.96 -10.77 17.87
C ILE A 311 13.66 -10.57 16.53
N ALA A 312 14.75 -11.29 16.30
CA ALA A 312 15.43 -11.34 15.01
C ALA A 312 15.52 -12.78 14.52
N GLU A 313 15.00 -13.01 13.35
CA GLU A 313 15.14 -14.25 12.59
C GLU A 313 16.22 -14.05 11.52
N TYR A 314 17.11 -15.01 11.40
CA TYR A 314 18.17 -14.94 10.44
C TYR A 314 18.16 -16.15 9.49
N TYR A 315 18.05 -15.88 8.20
CA TYR A 315 18.00 -16.89 7.15
C TYR A 315 19.19 -16.75 6.20
N ILE A 316 19.77 -17.88 5.81
CA ILE A 316 20.78 -17.98 4.75
C ILE A 316 20.26 -18.93 3.67
N ASN A 317 20.11 -18.44 2.45
CA ASN A 317 19.60 -19.21 1.31
C ASN A 317 18.30 -19.97 1.65
N GLY A 318 17.41 -19.35 2.42
CA GLY A 318 16.13 -19.90 2.84
C GLY A 318 16.16 -20.82 4.07
N ALA A 319 17.33 -21.10 4.63
CA ALA A 319 17.46 -21.91 5.83
C ALA A 319 17.55 -21.01 7.08
N LEU A 320 16.72 -21.26 8.08
CA LEU A 320 16.80 -20.59 9.38
C LEU A 320 18.11 -20.97 10.07
N VAL A 321 18.93 -19.97 10.39
CA VAL A 321 20.21 -20.15 11.07
C VAL A 321 20.10 -19.82 12.53
N SER A 322 19.31 -18.80 12.88
CA SER A 322 19.07 -18.37 14.27
C SER A 322 17.77 -17.59 14.40
N GLU A 323 17.14 -17.74 15.55
CA GLU A 323 16.03 -16.94 16.05
C GLU A 323 16.36 -16.54 17.49
N ASP A 324 16.61 -15.24 17.71
CA ASP A 324 17.05 -14.73 19.02
C ASP A 324 16.30 -13.45 19.39
N GLU A 325 16.03 -13.29 20.71
CA GLU A 325 15.71 -11.98 21.26
C GLU A 325 17.00 -11.14 21.29
N ILE A 326 17.09 -10.14 20.45
CA ILE A 326 18.25 -9.25 20.39
C ILE A 326 17.97 -7.91 21.09
N THR A 327 18.96 -7.41 21.78
CA THR A 327 18.91 -6.08 22.38
C THR A 327 19.49 -5.06 21.41
N LEU A 328 18.66 -4.12 20.96
CA LEU A 328 19.09 -3.03 20.11
C LEU A 328 19.63 -1.89 20.97
N GLN A 329 20.91 -1.59 20.84
CA GLN A 329 21.56 -0.45 21.49
C GLN A 329 22.63 0.12 20.56
N HIS A 330 22.50 1.39 20.23
CA HIS A 330 23.51 2.11 19.44
C HIS A 330 24.11 3.23 20.30
N THR A 331 25.38 3.07 20.72
CA THR A 331 26.14 4.12 21.40
C THR A 331 27.32 4.50 20.53
N ALA A 332 27.84 5.74 20.72
CA ALA A 332 28.96 6.29 19.94
C ALA A 332 30.23 5.42 19.91
N SER A 333 30.35 4.48 20.85
CA SER A 333 31.52 3.60 20.97
C SER A 333 31.24 2.10 20.85
N LYS A 334 29.97 1.67 20.84
CA LYS A 334 29.63 0.24 20.83
C LYS A 334 28.26 0.02 20.16
N CYS A 335 28.27 -0.55 18.99
CA CYS A 335 27.10 -1.19 18.43
C CYS A 335 27.03 -2.62 18.98
N LYS A 336 26.06 -2.88 19.85
CA LYS A 336 25.87 -4.22 20.41
C LYS A 336 24.68 -4.87 19.70
N LEU A 337 24.98 -5.70 18.74
CA LEU A 337 24.24 -6.90 18.42
C LEU A 337 24.96 -8.04 19.12
N LYS A 338 24.25 -8.94 19.78
CA LYS A 338 24.82 -10.14 20.42
C LYS A 338 25.57 -11.02 19.42
N THR A 339 25.54 -10.67 18.15
CA THR A 339 25.92 -11.49 17.02
C THR A 339 26.84 -10.73 16.08
N ASP A 340 28.12 -10.58 16.47
CA ASP A 340 29.21 -10.37 15.50
C ASP A 340 29.24 -11.45 14.41
N GLU A 341 28.51 -12.56 14.59
CA GLU A 341 28.39 -13.63 13.61
C GLU A 341 27.58 -13.25 12.40
N TYR A 342 26.50 -12.46 12.55
CA TYR A 342 25.64 -12.08 11.40
C TYR A 342 26.30 -11.07 10.46
N ALA A 343 27.21 -10.25 10.95
CA ALA A 343 28.02 -9.36 10.11
C ALA A 343 29.00 -10.14 9.19
N LYS A 344 29.21 -11.43 9.44
CA LYS A 344 30.06 -12.27 8.58
C LYS A 344 29.40 -12.62 7.26
N TYR A 345 28.08 -12.52 7.17
CA TYR A 345 27.31 -12.99 6.01
C TYR A 345 27.12 -11.95 4.93
N GLY A 346 27.27 -10.67 5.18
CA GLY A 346 27.36 -9.66 4.13
C GLY A 346 28.71 -9.69 3.42
N ALA A 347 29.08 -10.84 2.86
CA ALA A 347 30.30 -10.95 2.07
C ALA A 347 30.09 -10.41 0.65
N GLN A 348 31.18 -10.07 -0.03
CA GLN A 348 31.11 -9.71 -1.45
C GLN A 348 30.46 -10.87 -2.23
N GLY A 349 29.37 -10.59 -2.94
CA GLY A 349 28.60 -11.61 -3.66
C GLY A 349 27.39 -12.13 -2.90
N THR A 350 27.01 -11.55 -1.75
CA THR A 350 25.74 -11.81 -1.07
C THR A 350 24.79 -10.64 -1.20
N LEU A 351 23.50 -10.93 -1.26
CA LEU A 351 22.41 -9.97 -1.09
C LEU A 351 21.80 -10.22 0.28
N THR A 352 21.82 -9.23 1.17
CA THR A 352 21.13 -9.33 2.46
C THR A 352 20.03 -8.27 2.54
N GLN A 353 18.82 -8.72 2.82
CA GLN A 353 17.64 -7.87 2.97
C GLN A 353 17.06 -8.03 4.38
N VAL A 354 16.63 -6.92 4.94
CA VAL A 354 16.07 -6.84 6.30
C VAL A 354 14.61 -6.43 6.21
N PHE A 355 13.72 -7.26 6.71
CA PHE A 355 12.29 -7.02 6.74
C PHE A 355 11.81 -6.80 8.17
N LYS A 356 10.81 -5.94 8.34
CA LYS A 356 10.14 -5.73 9.63
C LYS A 356 8.74 -6.32 9.52
N MET A 357 8.46 -7.29 10.36
CA MET A 357 7.21 -8.05 10.35
C MET A 357 6.54 -8.02 11.73
N LYS A 358 5.35 -8.55 11.79
CA LYS A 358 4.63 -8.90 13.03
C LYS A 358 4.44 -10.41 13.07
N ASN A 359 4.65 -11.01 14.23
CA ASN A 359 4.30 -12.41 14.46
C ASN A 359 2.83 -12.54 14.92
N ASP A 360 2.38 -13.77 15.12
CA ASP A 360 1.01 -14.08 15.57
C ASP A 360 0.64 -13.47 16.93
N LYS A 361 1.63 -13.00 17.70
CA LYS A 361 1.46 -12.31 18.99
C LYS A 361 1.52 -10.80 18.87
N ASP A 362 1.51 -10.25 17.66
CA ASP A 362 1.70 -8.82 17.34
C ASP A 362 3.06 -8.24 17.80
N GLU A 363 4.05 -9.08 18.08
CA GLU A 363 5.39 -8.64 18.42
C GLU A 363 6.16 -8.28 17.15
N THR A 364 7.01 -7.25 17.23
CA THR A 364 7.86 -6.88 16.10
C THR A 364 8.98 -7.90 15.93
N VAL A 365 9.03 -8.51 14.76
CA VAL A 365 10.10 -9.41 14.31
C VAL A 365 10.87 -8.75 13.18
N TYR A 366 12.19 -8.81 13.25
CA TYR A 366 13.05 -8.45 12.14
C TYR A 366 13.56 -9.74 11.48
N ARG A 367 13.25 -9.89 10.21
CA ARG A 367 13.72 -11.01 9.41
C ARG A 367 14.87 -10.56 8.51
N ILE A 368 15.98 -11.25 8.61
CA ILE A 368 17.23 -10.94 7.90
C ILE A 368 17.50 -12.10 6.95
N CYS A 369 17.33 -11.86 5.64
CA CYS A 369 17.49 -12.87 4.60
C CYS A 369 18.78 -12.60 3.82
N SER A 370 19.77 -13.50 3.92
CA SER A 370 20.99 -13.46 3.12
C SER A 370 20.95 -14.49 2.01
N ILE A 371 21.17 -14.02 0.80
CA ILE A 371 21.18 -14.84 -0.42
C ILE A 371 22.57 -14.80 -1.03
N ASP A 372 23.18 -15.96 -1.25
CA ASP A 372 24.47 -16.06 -1.91
C ASP A 372 24.32 -15.86 -3.42
N THR A 373 24.77 -14.72 -3.92
CA THR A 373 24.67 -14.35 -5.34
C THR A 373 25.80 -14.91 -6.21
N TRP A 374 26.79 -15.61 -5.62
CA TRP A 374 27.86 -16.27 -6.37
C TRP A 374 27.35 -17.39 -7.26
N LEU A 375 26.25 -18.02 -6.87
CA LEU A 375 25.60 -19.08 -7.65
C LEU A 375 25.13 -18.59 -9.03
N GLY A 376 24.84 -17.31 -9.20
CA GLY A 376 24.42 -16.73 -10.48
C GLY A 376 25.57 -16.37 -11.44
N LYS A 377 26.80 -16.26 -10.96
CA LYS A 377 27.96 -15.92 -11.80
C LYS A 377 28.63 -17.14 -12.46
N LEU A 378 28.50 -18.33 -11.89
CA LEU A 378 29.03 -19.56 -12.45
C LEU A 378 28.28 -20.08 -13.70
N ALA A 379 27.12 -19.50 -14.01
CA ALA A 379 26.32 -19.86 -15.18
C ALA A 379 26.67 -19.05 -16.45
N LYS A 380 27.71 -18.21 -16.42
CA LYS A 380 28.17 -17.40 -17.56
C LYS A 380 29.56 -17.83 -18.14
N VAL A 381 30.01 -19.01 -17.80
CA VAL A 381 31.22 -19.61 -18.42
C VAL A 381 30.82 -20.74 -19.33
#